data_4bbc6137e00a43de6ad4120aa273d8b7
#
_entry.id   4bbc6137e00a43de6ad4120aa273d8b7
#
_cell.length_a   1.000
_cell.length_b   1.000
_cell.length_c   1.000
_cell.angle_alpha   90.00
_cell.angle_beta   90.00
_cell.angle_gamma   90.00
#
_symmetry.space_group_name_H-M   'P 1'
#
loop_
_entity.id
_entity.type
_entity.pdbx_description
1 polymer ?
#
loop_
_entity_poly.entity_id
_entity_poly.type
_entity_poly.pdbx_seq_one_letter_code
_entity_poly.pdbx_strand_id
1 'polypeptide(L)'
;MSQKHSEKQKPKPDEVLSFLMEGNRRFVEGNLTHPNSDPKRRMLSSTSSQGDYAIATILSCSDSRVPPELIFDCGIMDLFIVRLAGNVLCKSAMASIEYGVLHVHTPLLLVMAHSQCGAVTAVVNELQKKEPIKNSGHEDTHIHELFKYITPIVQPLLQQETSPSNIQQLINSCACEHAKNIARQIRKDCKPIAEKESLGKVKIVPVYYELETGKVFCIE
;
A
#
# COMPACT_ATOMS: atom_id res chain seq x y z
N MET A 1 -7.16 23.63 -27.72
CA MET A 1 -8.16 22.62 -28.09
C MET A 1 -7.97 21.44 -27.17
N SER A 2 -8.84 21.28 -26.15
CA SER A 2 -8.81 20.17 -25.21
C SER A 2 -9.30 18.91 -25.92
N GLN A 3 -8.40 18.00 -26.23
CA GLN A 3 -8.80 16.65 -26.64
C GLN A 3 -9.49 16.00 -25.45
N LYS A 4 -10.81 15.84 -25.51
CA LYS A 4 -11.54 14.90 -24.67
C LYS A 4 -11.02 13.51 -25.01
N HIS A 5 -10.06 13.02 -24.22
CA HIS A 5 -9.79 11.59 -24.22
C HIS A 5 -11.08 10.89 -23.78
N SER A 6 -11.60 10.03 -24.63
CA SER A 6 -12.69 9.13 -24.24
C SER A 6 -12.13 8.27 -23.10
N GLU A 7 -12.61 8.48 -21.88
CA GLU A 7 -12.26 7.62 -20.74
C GLU A 7 -12.59 6.18 -21.14
N LYS A 8 -11.57 5.35 -21.33
CA LYS A 8 -11.79 3.91 -21.47
C LYS A 8 -12.47 3.46 -20.20
N GLN A 9 -13.58 2.75 -20.34
CA GLN A 9 -14.34 2.27 -19.20
C GLN A 9 -13.45 1.35 -18.35
N LYS A 10 -13.16 1.78 -17.12
CA LYS A 10 -12.38 0.97 -16.17
C LYS A 10 -13.21 -0.21 -15.67
N PRO A 11 -12.57 -1.35 -15.32
CA PRO A 11 -13.24 -2.45 -14.66
C PRO A 11 -13.85 -2.01 -13.32
N LYS A 12 -14.81 -2.75 -12.80
CA LYS A 12 -15.39 -2.48 -11.48
C LYS A 12 -14.36 -2.74 -10.37
N PRO A 13 -14.44 -2.05 -9.23
CA PRO A 13 -13.48 -2.22 -8.13
C PRO A 13 -13.28 -3.67 -7.68
N ASP A 14 -14.38 -4.44 -7.57
CA ASP A 14 -14.32 -5.85 -7.14
C ASP A 14 -13.69 -6.77 -8.22
N GLU A 15 -13.88 -6.47 -9.49
CA GLU A 15 -13.23 -7.19 -10.59
C GLU A 15 -11.72 -6.96 -10.55
N VAL A 16 -11.28 -5.73 -10.27
CA VAL A 16 -9.86 -5.39 -10.12
C VAL A 16 -9.26 -6.09 -8.89
N LEU A 17 -9.97 -6.07 -7.76
CA LEU A 17 -9.52 -6.77 -6.56
C LEU A 17 -9.33 -8.27 -6.85
N SER A 18 -10.31 -8.89 -7.47
CA SER A 18 -10.24 -10.31 -7.85
C SER A 18 -9.09 -10.59 -8.81
N PHE A 19 -8.84 -9.71 -9.78
CA PHE A 19 -7.73 -9.83 -10.72
C PHE A 19 -6.37 -9.77 -10.00
N LEU A 20 -6.18 -8.83 -9.06
CA LEU A 20 -4.95 -8.71 -8.29
C LEU A 20 -4.74 -9.91 -7.36
N MET A 21 -5.79 -10.40 -6.70
CA MET A 21 -5.70 -11.58 -5.84
C MET A 21 -5.36 -12.85 -6.64
N GLU A 22 -5.86 -12.97 -7.86
CA GLU A 22 -5.48 -14.05 -8.77
C GLU A 22 -4.01 -13.92 -9.22
N GLY A 23 -3.52 -12.70 -9.46
CA GLY A 23 -2.10 -12.44 -9.70
C GLY A 23 -1.23 -12.85 -8.51
N ASN A 24 -1.67 -12.54 -7.29
CA ASN A 24 -0.98 -12.99 -6.08
C ASN A 24 -1.00 -14.52 -5.94
N ARG A 25 -2.09 -15.19 -6.29
CA ARG A 25 -2.12 -16.66 -6.31
C ARG A 25 -1.04 -17.22 -7.25
N ARG A 26 -0.89 -16.67 -8.46
CA ARG A 26 0.17 -17.10 -9.39
C ARG A 26 1.58 -16.85 -8.81
N PHE A 27 1.78 -15.70 -8.14
CA PHE A 27 3.04 -15.41 -7.46
C PHE A 27 3.38 -16.47 -6.40
N VAL A 28 2.42 -16.81 -5.53
CA VAL A 28 2.58 -17.82 -4.47
C VAL A 28 2.88 -19.20 -5.03
N GLU A 29 2.25 -19.57 -6.15
CA GLU A 29 2.42 -20.87 -6.82
C GLU A 29 3.67 -20.95 -7.70
N GLY A 30 4.41 -19.84 -7.85
CA GLY A 30 5.58 -19.79 -8.75
C GLY A 30 5.22 -19.80 -10.23
N ASN A 31 3.98 -19.46 -10.58
CA ASN A 31 3.41 -19.50 -11.94
C ASN A 31 3.21 -18.10 -12.53
N LEU A 32 4.15 -17.17 -12.27
CA LEU A 32 4.09 -15.80 -12.79
C LEU A 32 4.04 -15.80 -14.31
N THR A 33 3.19 -14.96 -14.87
CA THR A 33 3.05 -14.76 -16.31
C THR A 33 3.81 -13.56 -16.84
N HIS A 34 4.23 -12.63 -15.93
CA HIS A 34 4.93 -11.39 -16.26
C HIS A 34 4.23 -10.60 -17.37
N PRO A 35 2.91 -10.31 -17.24
CA PRO A 35 2.17 -9.62 -18.27
C PRO A 35 2.72 -8.19 -18.45
N ASN A 36 2.48 -7.62 -19.64
CA ASN A 36 2.79 -6.20 -19.90
C ASN A 36 4.24 -5.77 -19.57
N SER A 37 5.22 -6.69 -19.65
CA SER A 37 6.64 -6.44 -19.38
C SER A 37 7.52 -6.46 -20.65
N ASP A 38 6.92 -6.66 -21.81
CA ASP A 38 7.58 -6.80 -23.11
C ASP A 38 7.94 -5.42 -23.75
N PRO A 39 8.80 -5.43 -24.81
CA PRO A 39 9.18 -4.22 -25.52
C PRO A 39 8.02 -3.45 -26.15
N LYS A 40 6.95 -4.14 -26.58
CA LYS A 40 5.75 -3.49 -27.16
C LYS A 40 5.02 -2.68 -26.10
N ARG A 41 4.84 -3.24 -24.90
CA ARG A 41 4.22 -2.53 -23.77
C ARG A 41 5.07 -1.32 -23.36
N ARG A 42 6.38 -1.46 -23.32
CA ARG A 42 7.30 -0.33 -23.04
C ARG A 42 7.18 0.77 -24.11
N MET A 43 7.11 0.43 -25.39
CA MET A 43 6.91 1.41 -26.45
C MET A 43 5.55 2.09 -26.32
N LEU A 44 4.47 1.32 -26.03
CA LEU A 44 3.13 1.85 -25.80
C LEU A 44 3.12 2.88 -24.66
N SER A 45 3.88 2.65 -23.59
CA SER A 45 3.94 3.56 -22.45
C SER A 45 4.52 4.94 -22.79
N SER A 46 5.30 5.08 -23.88
CA SER A 46 5.85 6.35 -24.32
C SER A 46 4.85 7.21 -25.10
N THR A 47 3.75 6.63 -25.56
CA THR A 47 2.76 7.29 -26.44
C THR A 47 1.35 7.32 -25.86
N SER A 48 1.12 6.65 -24.75
CA SER A 48 -0.20 6.49 -24.11
C SER A 48 -0.22 7.06 -22.70
N SER A 49 -1.40 7.49 -22.24
CA SER A 49 -1.59 7.89 -20.86
C SER A 49 -1.68 6.65 -19.96
N GLN A 50 -1.01 6.68 -18.78
CA GLN A 50 -1.22 5.66 -17.77
C GLN A 50 -2.68 5.58 -17.31
N GLY A 51 -3.42 6.70 -17.39
CA GLY A 51 -4.85 6.76 -17.09
C GLY A 51 -5.70 5.82 -17.94
N ASP A 52 -5.22 5.37 -19.10
CA ASP A 52 -5.94 4.41 -19.95
C ASP A 52 -5.76 2.94 -19.48
N TYR A 53 -4.76 2.66 -18.64
CA TYR A 53 -4.32 1.30 -18.31
C TYR A 53 -4.31 1.00 -16.82
N ALA A 54 -3.84 1.91 -15.98
CA ALA A 54 -3.69 1.64 -14.55
C ALA A 54 -5.03 1.31 -13.89
N ILE A 55 -5.10 0.14 -13.25
CA ILE A 55 -6.34 -0.40 -12.66
C ILE A 55 -6.39 -0.26 -11.15
N ALA A 56 -5.26 -0.05 -10.48
CA ALA A 56 -5.22 0.14 -9.04
C ALA A 56 -4.17 1.16 -8.62
N THR A 57 -4.46 1.89 -7.55
CA THR A 57 -3.48 2.64 -6.77
C THR A 57 -3.11 1.81 -5.54
N ILE A 58 -1.82 1.68 -5.23
CA ILE A 58 -1.36 0.93 -4.07
C ILE A 58 -0.44 1.80 -3.22
N LEU A 59 -0.81 2.03 -1.96
CA LEU A 59 0.10 2.55 -0.95
C LEU A 59 0.79 1.38 -0.26
N SER A 60 2.11 1.28 -0.37
CA SER A 60 2.90 0.18 0.21
C SER A 60 4.17 0.66 0.89
N CYS A 61 4.82 -0.25 1.62
CA CYS A 61 6.13 0.01 2.21
C CYS A 61 7.22 0.13 1.12
N SER A 62 8.25 0.94 1.40
CA SER A 62 9.47 1.00 0.59
C SER A 62 10.38 -0.21 0.78
N ASP A 63 10.04 -1.15 1.65
CA ASP A 63 10.81 -2.38 1.89
C ASP A 63 11.06 -3.13 0.57
N SER A 64 12.31 -3.49 0.30
CA SER A 64 12.72 -4.13 -0.96
C SER A 64 12.08 -5.51 -1.18
N ARG A 65 11.58 -6.14 -0.10
CA ARG A 65 10.89 -7.44 -0.14
C ARG A 65 9.43 -7.34 -0.57
N VAL A 66 8.91 -6.11 -0.79
CA VAL A 66 7.49 -5.83 -1.06
C VAL A 66 7.33 -5.09 -2.40
N PRO A 67 7.68 -5.70 -3.54
CA PRO A 67 7.45 -5.14 -4.88
C PRO A 67 6.01 -5.43 -5.34
N PRO A 68 5.07 -4.45 -5.34
CA PRO A 68 3.66 -4.72 -5.63
C PRO A 68 3.42 -5.31 -7.02
N GLU A 69 4.17 -4.85 -8.02
CA GLU A 69 4.04 -5.33 -9.39
C GLU A 69 4.34 -6.83 -9.50
N LEU A 70 5.36 -7.30 -8.76
CA LEU A 70 5.71 -8.73 -8.75
C LEU A 70 4.70 -9.55 -7.94
N ILE A 71 4.31 -9.03 -6.75
CA ILE A 71 3.38 -9.70 -5.83
C ILE A 71 2.02 -9.96 -6.50
N PHE A 72 1.56 -9.02 -7.35
CA PHE A 72 0.28 -9.12 -8.05
C PHE A 72 0.40 -9.56 -9.53
N ASP A 73 1.59 -10.01 -9.96
CA ASP A 73 1.85 -10.43 -11.35
C ASP A 73 1.34 -9.40 -12.37
N CYS A 74 1.77 -8.15 -12.19
CA CYS A 74 1.42 -7.00 -13.01
C CYS A 74 2.67 -6.44 -13.72
N GLY A 75 2.46 -5.65 -14.76
CA GLY A 75 3.54 -5.05 -15.54
C GLY A 75 3.42 -3.53 -15.70
N ILE A 76 4.07 -3.05 -16.75
CA ILE A 76 4.17 -1.61 -17.06
C ILE A 76 2.79 -1.01 -17.26
N MET A 77 2.49 0.09 -16.58
CA MET A 77 1.23 0.84 -16.56
C MET A 77 0.03 0.14 -15.92
N ASP A 78 0.16 -1.04 -15.33
CA ASP A 78 -1.00 -1.71 -14.72
C ASP A 78 -1.34 -1.13 -13.34
N LEU A 79 -0.34 -0.66 -12.60
CA LEU A 79 -0.48 -0.16 -11.24
C LEU A 79 0.08 1.27 -11.10
N PHE A 80 -0.54 2.07 -10.23
CA PHE A 80 -0.03 3.33 -9.75
C PHE A 80 0.45 3.15 -8.31
N ILE A 81 1.77 3.20 -8.08
CA ILE A 81 2.38 2.82 -6.80
C ILE A 81 2.87 4.03 -6.03
N VAL A 82 2.49 4.11 -4.76
CA VAL A 82 3.01 5.06 -3.77
C VAL A 82 3.74 4.26 -2.70
N ARG A 83 5.05 4.51 -2.51
CA ARG A 83 5.87 3.75 -1.56
C ARG A 83 6.58 4.67 -0.59
N LEU A 84 6.36 4.42 0.72
CA LEU A 84 7.06 5.07 1.82
C LEU A 84 7.39 4.03 2.90
N ALA A 85 8.49 4.25 3.66
CA ALA A 85 8.82 3.38 4.78
C ALA A 85 7.64 3.30 5.76
N GLY A 86 7.24 2.07 6.11
CA GLY A 86 6.06 1.83 6.95
C GLY A 86 4.73 2.23 6.31
N ASN A 87 4.66 2.36 4.98
CA ASN A 87 3.45 2.79 4.22
C ASN A 87 2.71 4.00 4.84
N VAL A 88 3.45 4.94 5.46
CA VAL A 88 2.87 6.09 6.17
C VAL A 88 2.08 7.02 5.26
N LEU A 89 1.00 7.60 5.79
CA LEU A 89 0.15 8.55 5.07
C LEU A 89 0.54 10.00 5.41
N CYS A 90 1.62 10.49 4.80
CA CYS A 90 1.97 11.91 4.86
C CYS A 90 1.24 12.72 3.77
N LYS A 91 1.34 14.04 3.81
CA LYS A 91 0.68 14.93 2.84
C LYS A 91 1.03 14.60 1.38
N SER A 92 2.30 14.30 1.10
CA SER A 92 2.74 13.95 -0.26
C SER A 92 2.22 12.58 -0.71
N ALA A 93 2.12 11.62 0.23
CA ALA A 93 1.49 10.34 -0.05
C ALA A 93 -0.01 10.50 -0.37
N MET A 94 -0.73 11.29 0.44
CA MET A 94 -2.14 11.62 0.19
C MET A 94 -2.33 12.27 -1.19
N ALA A 95 -1.53 13.28 -1.53
CA ALA A 95 -1.60 13.94 -2.84
C ALA A 95 -1.34 12.96 -3.99
N SER A 96 -0.40 12.03 -3.83
CA SER A 96 -0.13 10.99 -4.83
C SER A 96 -1.29 10.00 -4.95
N ILE A 97 -1.92 9.62 -3.83
CA ILE A 97 -3.12 8.77 -3.82
C ILE A 97 -4.28 9.48 -4.52
N GLU A 98 -4.52 10.76 -4.21
CA GLU A 98 -5.52 11.57 -4.89
C GLU A 98 -5.27 11.60 -6.40
N TYR A 99 -4.03 11.81 -6.81
CA TYR A 99 -3.67 11.80 -8.24
C TYR A 99 -4.00 10.43 -8.88
N GLY A 100 -3.64 9.32 -8.25
CA GLY A 100 -3.93 7.98 -8.74
C GLY A 100 -5.44 7.70 -8.87
N VAL A 101 -6.22 8.07 -7.85
CA VAL A 101 -7.66 7.79 -7.84
C VAL A 101 -8.48 8.79 -8.66
N LEU A 102 -8.12 10.09 -8.60
CA LEU A 102 -8.94 11.15 -9.20
C LEU A 102 -8.51 11.55 -10.60
N HIS A 103 -7.21 11.43 -10.94
CA HIS A 103 -6.67 11.83 -12.25
C HIS A 103 -6.23 10.66 -13.13
N VAL A 104 -5.70 9.58 -12.53
CA VAL A 104 -5.43 8.33 -13.25
C VAL A 104 -6.69 7.45 -13.32
N HIS A 105 -7.71 7.76 -12.50
CA HIS A 105 -9.02 7.10 -12.46
C HIS A 105 -8.93 5.62 -12.11
N THR A 106 -8.04 5.26 -11.16
CA THR A 106 -7.99 3.87 -10.68
C THR A 106 -9.19 3.54 -9.81
N PRO A 107 -9.94 2.46 -10.10
CA PRO A 107 -11.13 2.09 -9.35
C PRO A 107 -10.83 1.39 -8.02
N LEU A 108 -9.60 0.96 -7.79
CA LEU A 108 -9.19 0.30 -6.55
C LEU A 108 -8.03 1.03 -5.90
N LEU A 109 -8.11 1.22 -4.58
CA LEU A 109 -7.03 1.70 -3.74
C LEU A 109 -6.70 0.63 -2.69
N LEU A 110 -5.51 0.02 -2.78
CA LEU A 110 -5.00 -0.87 -1.76
C LEU A 110 -4.09 -0.12 -0.78
N VAL A 111 -4.27 -0.38 0.51
CA VAL A 111 -3.34 0.03 1.57
C VAL A 111 -2.65 -1.22 2.09
N MET A 112 -1.41 -1.46 1.65
CA MET A 112 -0.73 -2.73 1.86
C MET A 112 0.30 -2.64 2.99
N ALA A 113 -0.02 -3.31 4.10
CA ALA A 113 0.93 -3.65 5.16
C ALA A 113 1.66 -4.96 4.83
N HIS A 114 2.71 -5.26 5.56
CA HIS A 114 3.43 -6.53 5.43
C HIS A 114 4.01 -7.02 6.75
N SER A 115 4.25 -8.32 6.84
CA SER A 115 4.90 -8.93 7.99
C SER A 115 6.33 -8.40 8.18
N GLN A 116 6.80 -8.36 9.42
CA GLN A 116 8.15 -7.94 9.75
C GLN A 116 8.53 -6.53 9.22
N CYS A 117 7.57 -5.59 9.18
CA CYS A 117 7.83 -4.24 8.72
C CYS A 117 8.85 -3.54 9.63
N GLY A 118 10.00 -3.16 9.06
CA GLY A 118 11.10 -2.55 9.82
C GLY A 118 10.71 -1.25 10.51
N ALA A 119 9.91 -0.40 9.87
CA ALA A 119 9.45 0.87 10.46
C ALA A 119 8.51 0.64 11.66
N VAL A 120 7.57 -0.32 11.56
CA VAL A 120 6.67 -0.69 12.67
C VAL A 120 7.48 -1.31 13.81
N THR A 121 8.42 -2.22 13.48
CA THR A 121 9.33 -2.84 14.45
C THR A 121 10.12 -1.79 15.22
N ALA A 122 10.65 -0.79 14.53
CA ALA A 122 11.42 0.28 15.16
C ALA A 122 10.59 1.06 16.18
N VAL A 123 9.34 1.42 15.84
CA VAL A 123 8.41 2.12 16.76
C VAL A 123 8.04 1.24 17.96
N VAL A 124 7.76 -0.05 17.75
CA VAL A 124 7.45 -0.98 18.84
C VAL A 124 8.63 -1.08 19.81
N ASN A 125 9.86 -1.23 19.29
CA ASN A 125 11.06 -1.32 20.12
C ASN A 125 11.33 -0.03 20.93
N GLU A 126 11.16 1.14 20.31
CA GLU A 126 11.33 2.43 20.97
C GLU A 126 10.32 2.61 22.12
N LEU A 127 9.05 2.32 21.87
CA LEU A 127 8.00 2.43 22.89
C LEU A 127 8.14 1.43 24.03
N GLN A 128 8.74 0.26 23.77
CA GLN A 128 9.06 -0.72 24.81
C GLN A 128 10.34 -0.38 25.59
N LYS A 129 11.03 0.72 25.28
CA LYS A 129 12.33 1.11 25.85
C LYS A 129 13.40 0.02 25.70
N LYS A 130 13.23 -0.87 24.74
CA LYS A 130 14.23 -1.86 24.34
C LYS A 130 15.17 -1.20 23.34
N GLU A 131 16.14 -0.46 23.86
CA GLU A 131 17.18 0.29 23.15
C GLU A 131 16.64 1.26 22.09
N PRO A 132 16.93 2.57 22.21
CA PRO A 132 16.75 3.47 21.06
C PRO A 132 17.50 2.86 19.88
N ILE A 133 17.01 3.10 18.66
CA ILE A 133 17.79 2.73 17.45
C ILE A 133 19.19 3.23 17.70
N LYS A 134 20.15 2.31 17.92
CA LYS A 134 21.56 2.69 18.14
C LYS A 134 21.96 3.46 16.89
N ASN A 135 22.04 4.75 17.05
CA ASN A 135 22.49 5.66 16.02
C ASN A 135 23.79 5.11 15.46
N SER A 136 23.86 4.97 14.16
CA SER A 136 25.05 4.68 13.38
C SER A 136 26.10 5.81 13.49
N GLY A 137 26.13 6.54 14.61
CA GLY A 137 27.03 7.66 14.87
C GLY A 137 26.58 9.01 14.30
N HIS A 138 25.42 9.05 13.67
CA HIS A 138 24.76 10.28 13.18
C HIS A 138 23.39 10.41 13.86
N GLU A 139 22.99 11.63 14.24
CA GLU A 139 21.63 11.91 14.70
C GLU A 139 20.65 11.66 13.55
N ASP A 140 19.80 10.66 13.67
CA ASP A 140 18.76 10.33 12.70
C ASP A 140 17.62 11.36 12.76
N THR A 141 17.87 12.56 12.24
CA THR A 141 16.99 13.72 12.39
C THR A 141 15.63 13.57 11.70
N HIS A 142 15.50 12.72 10.68
CA HIS A 142 14.28 12.58 9.90
C HIS A 142 13.50 11.28 10.14
N ILE A 143 14.10 10.26 10.73
CA ILE A 143 13.43 8.96 10.93
C ILE A 143 12.27 9.08 11.94
N HIS A 144 12.41 9.97 12.92
CA HIS A 144 11.36 10.26 13.90
C HIS A 144 10.11 10.90 13.27
N GLU A 145 10.23 11.52 12.10
CA GLU A 145 9.06 12.02 11.37
C GLU A 145 8.14 10.86 10.92
N LEU A 146 8.72 9.71 10.54
CA LEU A 146 7.94 8.51 10.21
C LEU A 146 7.22 7.96 11.45
N PHE A 147 7.87 7.99 12.61
CA PHE A 147 7.33 7.45 13.85
C PHE A 147 6.06 8.18 14.29
N LYS A 148 5.93 9.48 14.02
CA LYS A 148 4.72 10.27 14.32
C LYS A 148 3.46 9.71 13.68
N TYR A 149 3.57 9.03 12.55
CA TYR A 149 2.44 8.41 11.85
C TYR A 149 2.10 7.01 12.38
N ILE A 150 3.08 6.30 12.96
CA ILE A 150 2.94 4.91 13.40
C ILE A 150 2.65 4.83 14.90
N THR A 151 3.30 5.65 15.72
CA THR A 151 3.18 5.67 17.18
C THR A 151 1.73 5.72 17.69
N PRO A 152 0.83 6.59 17.14
CA PRO A 152 -0.56 6.65 17.63
C PRO A 152 -1.34 5.35 17.49
N ILE A 153 -0.90 4.46 16.61
CA ILE A 153 -1.53 3.15 16.37
C ILE A 153 -0.89 2.08 17.25
N VAL A 154 0.43 2.11 17.37
CA VAL A 154 1.20 1.09 18.10
C VAL A 154 1.02 1.24 19.61
N GLN A 155 1.03 2.48 20.12
CA GLN A 155 1.00 2.75 21.56
C GLN A 155 -0.24 2.17 22.26
N PRO A 156 -1.48 2.33 21.79
CA PRO A 156 -2.65 1.71 22.40
C PRO A 156 -2.61 0.18 22.40
N LEU A 157 -2.09 -0.43 21.34
CA LEU A 157 -1.98 -1.89 21.23
C LEU A 157 -0.98 -2.44 22.25
N LEU A 158 0.15 -1.76 22.43
CA LEU A 158 1.13 -2.12 23.45
C LEU A 158 0.59 -2.03 24.88
N GLN A 159 -0.31 -1.09 25.15
CA GLN A 159 -0.93 -0.93 26.46
C GLN A 159 -1.97 -2.01 26.78
N GLN A 160 -2.60 -2.58 25.76
CA GLN A 160 -3.59 -3.65 25.92
C GLN A 160 -2.95 -5.03 26.15
N GLU A 161 -1.77 -5.26 25.57
CA GLU A 161 -1.01 -6.50 25.75
C GLU A 161 0.01 -6.38 26.90
N THR A 162 -0.39 -6.83 28.09
CA THR A 162 0.46 -6.76 29.30
C THR A 162 1.68 -7.68 29.26
N SER A 163 1.73 -8.67 28.39
CA SER A 163 2.91 -9.53 28.16
C SER A 163 2.79 -10.25 26.81
N PRO A 164 3.26 -9.68 25.71
CA PRO A 164 3.20 -10.37 24.42
C PRO A 164 4.08 -11.62 24.48
N SER A 165 3.46 -12.79 24.44
CA SER A 165 4.15 -14.08 24.34
C SER A 165 4.96 -14.18 23.03
N ASN A 166 4.62 -13.37 22.03
CA ASN A 166 5.29 -13.31 20.74
C ASN A 166 5.33 -11.86 20.20
N ILE A 167 6.47 -11.21 20.36
CA ILE A 167 6.69 -9.83 19.87
C ILE A 167 6.46 -9.69 18.35
N GLN A 168 6.74 -10.74 17.57
CA GLN A 168 6.55 -10.70 16.12
C GLN A 168 5.06 -10.67 15.76
N GLN A 169 4.21 -11.39 16.48
CA GLN A 169 2.76 -11.32 16.29
C GLN A 169 2.23 -9.92 16.60
N LEU A 170 2.72 -9.31 17.67
CA LEU A 170 2.36 -7.93 18.02
C LEU A 170 2.76 -6.94 16.91
N ILE A 171 3.99 -7.03 16.39
CA ILE A 171 4.45 -6.19 15.27
C ILE A 171 3.55 -6.37 14.05
N ASN A 172 3.18 -7.61 13.72
CA ASN A 172 2.30 -7.89 12.59
C ASN A 172 0.88 -7.34 12.82
N SER A 173 0.35 -7.48 14.03
CA SER A 173 -0.95 -6.88 14.41
C SER A 173 -0.92 -5.34 14.30
N CYS A 174 0.17 -4.71 14.76
CA CYS A 174 0.37 -3.28 14.62
C CYS A 174 0.43 -2.85 13.15
N ALA A 175 1.09 -3.61 12.28
CA ALA A 175 1.15 -3.33 10.86
C ALA A 175 -0.24 -3.42 10.20
N CYS A 176 -1.03 -4.43 10.55
CA CYS A 176 -2.41 -4.57 10.08
C CYS A 176 -3.28 -3.40 10.52
N GLU A 177 -3.26 -3.05 11.81
CA GLU A 177 -4.08 -1.96 12.33
C GLU A 177 -3.63 -0.60 11.78
N HIS A 178 -2.34 -0.42 11.51
CA HIS A 178 -1.83 0.78 10.83
C HIS A 178 -2.43 0.92 9.42
N ALA A 179 -2.46 -0.14 8.61
CA ALA A 179 -3.09 -0.10 7.29
C ALA A 179 -4.59 0.19 7.34
N LYS A 180 -5.32 -0.41 8.29
CA LYS A 180 -6.75 -0.11 8.52
C LYS A 180 -6.97 1.36 8.91
N ASN A 181 -6.12 1.89 9.80
CA ASN A 181 -6.19 3.28 10.22
C ASN A 181 -5.94 4.24 9.04
N ILE A 182 -4.96 3.94 8.18
CA ILE A 182 -4.70 4.71 6.96
C ILE A 182 -5.93 4.71 6.05
N ALA A 183 -6.56 3.56 5.83
CA ALA A 183 -7.78 3.48 5.02
C ALA A 183 -8.92 4.34 5.60
N ARG A 184 -9.07 4.36 6.94
CA ARG A 184 -10.02 5.25 7.65
C ARG A 184 -9.66 6.72 7.47
N GLN A 185 -8.38 7.07 7.59
CA GLN A 185 -7.90 8.44 7.41
C GLN A 185 -8.13 8.95 5.98
N ILE A 186 -7.87 8.14 4.96
CA ILE A 186 -8.14 8.52 3.55
C ILE A 186 -9.62 8.83 3.36
N ARG A 187 -10.54 8.02 3.90
CA ARG A 187 -11.99 8.28 3.84
C ARG A 187 -12.39 9.58 4.55
N LYS A 188 -11.74 9.87 5.68
CA LYS A 188 -12.02 11.06 6.50
C LYS A 188 -11.48 12.33 5.84
N ASP A 189 -10.24 12.29 5.37
CA ASP A 189 -9.47 13.48 5.02
C ASP A 189 -9.55 13.82 3.52
N CYS A 190 -9.93 12.85 2.66
CA CYS A 190 -10.13 13.06 1.22
C CYS A 190 -11.58 12.85 0.80
N LYS A 191 -12.41 13.90 0.93
CA LYS A 191 -13.82 13.86 0.56
C LYS A 191 -14.09 13.35 -0.87
N PRO A 192 -13.35 13.79 -1.92
CA PRO A 192 -13.61 13.32 -3.28
C PRO A 192 -13.41 11.80 -3.46
N ILE A 193 -12.46 11.19 -2.75
CA ILE A 193 -12.28 9.73 -2.76
C ILE A 193 -13.43 9.04 -2.03
N ALA A 194 -13.80 9.54 -0.84
CA ALA A 194 -14.91 9.00 -0.07
C ALA A 194 -16.23 9.06 -0.83
N GLU A 195 -16.50 10.15 -1.58
CA GLU A 195 -17.67 10.28 -2.44
C GLU A 195 -17.65 9.26 -3.59
N LYS A 196 -16.49 9.05 -4.25
CA LYS A 196 -16.38 8.00 -5.27
C LYS A 196 -16.59 6.60 -4.70
N GLU A 197 -16.11 6.35 -3.47
CA GLU A 197 -16.32 5.07 -2.78
C GLU A 197 -17.81 4.84 -2.46
N SER A 198 -18.52 5.86 -1.94
CA SER A 198 -19.95 5.78 -1.65
C SER A 198 -20.82 5.53 -2.91
N LEU A 199 -20.33 5.97 -4.08
CA LEU A 199 -20.97 5.72 -5.38
C LEU A 199 -20.56 4.37 -6.02
N GLY A 200 -19.75 3.56 -5.34
CA GLY A 200 -19.24 2.28 -5.86
C GLY A 200 -18.26 2.41 -7.03
N LYS A 201 -17.73 3.61 -7.27
CA LYS A 201 -16.76 3.88 -8.35
C LYS A 201 -15.32 3.61 -7.93
N VAL A 202 -15.05 3.59 -6.63
CA VAL A 202 -13.76 3.29 -6.01
C VAL A 202 -14.00 2.38 -4.82
N LYS A 203 -13.04 1.52 -4.51
CA LYS A 203 -13.01 0.72 -3.29
C LYS A 203 -11.66 0.90 -2.61
N ILE A 204 -11.67 1.18 -1.30
CA ILE A 204 -10.47 1.26 -0.48
C ILE A 204 -10.37 -0.03 0.34
N VAL A 205 -9.30 -0.79 0.14
CA VAL A 205 -9.11 -2.09 0.78
C VAL A 205 -7.76 -2.12 1.49
N PRO A 206 -7.74 -2.21 2.84
CA PRO A 206 -6.52 -2.54 3.54
C PRO A 206 -6.20 -4.01 3.33
N VAL A 207 -4.93 -4.31 3.01
CA VAL A 207 -4.43 -5.67 2.78
C VAL A 207 -3.14 -5.91 3.55
N TYR A 208 -2.85 -7.17 3.84
CA TYR A 208 -1.64 -7.60 4.51
C TYR A 208 -0.90 -8.63 3.66
N TYR A 209 0.38 -8.36 3.40
CA TYR A 209 1.28 -9.25 2.68
C TYR A 209 2.18 -10.00 3.66
N GLU A 210 2.13 -11.31 3.62
CA GLU A 210 2.96 -12.19 4.44
C GLU A 210 4.22 -12.59 3.68
N LEU A 211 5.38 -12.15 4.17
CA LEU A 211 6.67 -12.38 3.50
C LEU A 211 7.03 -13.86 3.35
N GLU A 212 6.68 -14.67 4.33
CA GLU A 212 7.04 -16.09 4.36
C GLU A 212 6.32 -16.89 3.27
N THR A 213 5.03 -16.65 3.11
CA THR A 213 4.18 -17.41 2.17
C THR A 213 3.98 -16.70 0.83
N GLY A 214 4.28 -15.40 0.75
CA GLY A 214 3.96 -14.58 -0.41
C GLY A 214 2.48 -14.24 -0.55
N LYS A 215 1.63 -14.62 0.39
CA LYS A 215 0.17 -14.41 0.33
C LYS A 215 -0.22 -13.00 0.73
N VAL A 216 -1.23 -12.48 0.04
CA VAL A 216 -1.92 -11.24 0.39
C VAL A 216 -3.31 -11.58 0.94
N PHE A 217 -3.69 -10.94 2.05
CA PHE A 217 -4.98 -11.10 2.70
C PHE A 217 -5.68 -9.74 2.77
N CYS A 218 -6.99 -9.69 2.46
CA CYS A 218 -7.81 -8.54 2.83
C CYS A 218 -7.98 -8.54 4.35
N ILE A 219 -7.81 -7.37 4.98
CA ILE A 219 -7.96 -7.19 6.43
C ILE A 219 -9.10 -6.20 6.70
N GLU A 220 -10.04 -6.58 7.55
CA GLU A 220 -11.20 -5.75 7.95
C GLU A 220 -10.88 -4.82 9.12
#